data_fcc6e95a31178d3cdc8b00b4ed576ab5
#
_entry.id   fcc6e95a31178d3cdc8b00b4ed576ab5
#
_cell.length_a   1.000
_cell.length_b   1.000
_cell.length_c   1.000
_cell.angle_alpha   90.00
_cell.angle_beta   90.00
_cell.angle_gamma   90.00
#
_symmetry.space_group_name_H-M   'P 1'
#
loop_
_entity.id
_entity.type
_entity.pdbx_description
1 polymer ?
#
loop_
_entity_poly.entity_id
_entity_poly.type
_entity_poly.pdbx_seq_one_letter_code
_entity_poly.pdbx_strand_id
1 'polypeptide(L)'
;ICARGLLDTGNSLREPTTGYPVGILECGLLGILPEHISQACMNRSEPGFFLVPYRCVGRENGILYALWIENVELSGADGGKPKYFKRMLMGLYPGLLSGGGEYQVILHPDFLTEGVGSK
;
A
#
# COMPACT_ATOMS: atom_id res chain seq x y z
N ILE A 1 2.78 13.16 -5.17
CA ILE A 1 2.29 13.02 -3.80
C ILE A 1 3.42 12.51 -2.92
N CYS A 2 3.63 13.18 -1.80
CA CYS A 2 4.60 12.76 -0.80
C CYS A 2 3.89 12.29 0.46
N ALA A 3 4.40 11.22 1.05
CA ALA A 3 3.86 10.69 2.29
C ALA A 3 4.98 10.02 3.08
N ARG A 4 4.75 9.83 4.37
CA ARG A 4 5.68 9.09 5.21
C ARG A 4 5.27 7.63 5.25
N GLY A 5 6.25 6.75 5.06
CA GLY A 5 6.02 5.32 5.13
C GLY A 5 6.69 4.71 6.35
N LEU A 6 6.01 3.79 6.97
CA LEU A 6 6.56 2.95 8.02
C LEU A 6 6.96 1.62 7.42
N LEU A 7 8.21 1.23 7.59
CA LEU A 7 8.63 -0.12 7.24
C LEU A 7 8.22 -1.05 8.37
N ASP A 8 7.21 -1.85 8.10
CA ASP A 8 6.67 -2.77 9.11
C ASP A 8 7.11 -4.20 8.78
N THR A 9 8.10 -4.67 9.51
CA THR A 9 8.62 -6.03 9.31
C THR A 9 7.60 -7.12 9.65
N GLY A 10 6.54 -6.74 10.38
CA GLY A 10 5.43 -7.64 10.66
C GLY A 10 4.39 -7.69 9.56
N ASN A 11 4.50 -6.83 8.54
CA ASN A 11 3.55 -6.86 7.44
C ASN A 11 3.85 -8.02 6.53
N SER A 12 2.94 -8.99 6.48
CA SER A 12 3.08 -10.17 5.63
C SER A 12 1.99 -10.23 4.56
N LEU A 13 1.33 -9.12 4.27
CA LEU A 13 0.26 -9.10 3.31
C LEU A 13 0.75 -9.46 1.91
N ARG A 14 0.04 -10.37 1.27
CA ARG A 14 0.29 -10.75 -0.12
C ARG A 14 -1.03 -10.90 -0.84
N GLU A 15 -1.02 -10.55 -2.12
CA GLU A 15 -2.18 -10.78 -2.96
C GLU A 15 -2.29 -12.30 -3.19
N PRO A 16 -3.46 -12.92 -2.87
CA PRO A 16 -3.55 -14.38 -2.78
C PRO A 16 -3.26 -15.14 -4.09
N THR A 17 -3.57 -14.57 -5.23
CA THR A 17 -3.40 -15.28 -6.51
C THR A 17 -2.02 -15.13 -7.10
N THR A 18 -1.36 -14.01 -6.85
CA THR A 18 -0.06 -13.71 -7.45
C THR A 18 1.09 -13.84 -6.47
N GLY A 19 0.82 -13.75 -5.17
CA GLY A 19 1.86 -13.73 -4.16
C GLY A 19 2.61 -12.41 -4.05
N TYR A 20 2.19 -11.38 -4.77
CA TYR A 20 2.87 -10.08 -4.69
C TYR A 20 2.75 -9.49 -3.29
N PRO A 21 3.83 -8.90 -2.77
CA PRO A 21 3.77 -8.19 -1.50
C PRO A 21 2.90 -6.96 -1.62
N VAL A 22 2.16 -6.65 -0.55
CA VAL A 22 1.19 -5.56 -0.53
C VAL A 22 1.52 -4.62 0.60
N GLY A 23 1.68 -3.34 0.28
CA GLY A 23 1.73 -2.30 1.29
C GLY A 23 0.33 -1.77 1.58
N ILE A 24 0.22 -0.83 2.50
CA ILE A 24 -1.05 -0.23 2.87
C ILE A 24 -0.93 1.29 2.77
N LEU A 25 -1.94 1.91 2.20
CA LEU A 25 -1.97 3.33 1.92
C LEU A 25 -3.31 3.91 2.38
N GLU A 26 -3.28 5.03 3.10
CA GLU A 26 -4.53 5.71 3.44
C GLU A 26 -5.22 6.18 2.16
N CYS A 27 -6.48 5.85 2.01
CA CYS A 27 -7.23 6.21 0.79
C CYS A 27 -7.28 7.72 0.56
N GLY A 28 -7.22 8.50 1.62
CA GLY A 28 -7.23 9.96 1.52
C GLY A 28 -6.06 10.55 0.78
N LEU A 29 -4.93 9.83 0.72
CA LEU A 29 -3.78 10.29 -0.06
C LEU A 29 -4.08 10.35 -1.55
N LEU A 30 -5.01 9.54 -2.01
CA LEU A 30 -5.44 9.53 -3.41
C LEU A 30 -6.70 10.34 -3.63
N GLY A 31 -7.14 11.08 -2.62
CA GLY A 31 -8.38 11.85 -2.72
C GLY A 31 -9.64 11.01 -2.73
N ILE A 32 -9.55 9.76 -2.26
CA ILE A 32 -10.69 8.84 -2.26
C ILE A 32 -11.30 8.82 -0.87
N LEU A 33 -12.61 9.04 -0.79
CA LEU A 33 -13.32 8.92 0.48
C LEU A 33 -13.48 7.44 0.84
N PRO A 34 -13.49 7.10 2.14
CA PRO A 34 -13.63 5.70 2.55
C PRO A 34 -14.84 4.99 1.95
N GLU A 35 -15.98 5.69 1.88
CA GLU A 35 -17.20 5.11 1.34
C GLU A 35 -17.18 4.96 -0.18
N HIS A 36 -16.19 5.54 -0.86
CA HIS A 36 -16.09 5.48 -2.31
C HIS A 36 -14.97 4.59 -2.81
N ILE A 37 -14.28 3.87 -1.92
CA ILE A 37 -13.13 3.06 -2.32
C ILE A 37 -13.51 2.02 -3.37
N SER A 38 -14.55 1.23 -3.13
CA SER A 38 -14.92 0.18 -4.08
C SER A 38 -15.31 0.77 -5.44
N GLN A 39 -16.08 1.84 -5.42
CA GLN A 39 -16.52 2.49 -6.65
C GLN A 39 -15.34 3.08 -7.42
N ALA A 40 -14.41 3.72 -6.71
CA ALA A 40 -13.22 4.28 -7.36
C ALA A 40 -12.39 3.21 -8.02
N CYS A 41 -12.26 2.05 -7.40
CA CYS A 41 -11.50 0.94 -7.98
C CYS A 41 -12.21 0.36 -9.20
N MET A 42 -13.53 0.21 -9.12
CA MET A 42 -14.32 -0.35 -10.22
C MET A 42 -14.40 0.58 -11.42
N ASN A 43 -14.28 1.87 -11.21
CA ASN A 43 -14.38 2.86 -12.28
C ASN A 43 -13.05 3.11 -12.99
N ARG A 44 -11.98 2.44 -12.61
CA ARG A 44 -10.71 2.60 -13.29
C ARG A 44 -10.80 1.99 -14.70
N SER A 45 -10.25 2.70 -15.65
CA SER A 45 -10.24 2.22 -17.04
C SER A 45 -9.31 1.04 -17.24
N GLU A 46 -8.27 0.95 -16.42
CA GLU A 46 -7.35 -0.18 -16.48
C GLU A 46 -7.84 -1.26 -15.52
N PRO A 47 -7.82 -2.52 -15.90
CA PRO A 47 -8.05 -3.58 -14.94
C PRO A 47 -6.93 -3.56 -13.96
N GLY A 48 -7.21 -3.57 -12.73
CA GLY A 48 -6.07 -3.47 -11.87
C GLY A 48 -6.36 -3.26 -10.43
N PHE A 49 -7.46 -3.75 -9.93
CA PHE A 49 -7.60 -3.83 -8.50
C PHE A 49 -7.67 -5.29 -8.07
N PHE A 50 -7.24 -5.52 -6.84
CA PHE A 50 -7.26 -6.83 -6.23
C PHE A 50 -7.95 -6.72 -4.88
N LEU A 51 -8.50 -7.83 -4.42
CA LEU A 51 -9.06 -7.91 -3.08
C LEU A 51 -8.07 -8.68 -2.21
N VAL A 52 -7.57 -8.03 -1.18
CA VAL A 52 -6.55 -8.60 -0.32
C VAL A 52 -7.11 -8.73 1.09
N PRO A 53 -7.31 -9.97 1.59
CA PRO A 53 -7.74 -10.15 2.97
C PRO A 53 -6.63 -9.75 3.93
N TYR A 54 -7.03 -9.12 5.04
CA TYR A 54 -6.07 -8.75 6.06
C TYR A 54 -6.62 -9.06 7.45
N ARG A 55 -5.72 -9.20 8.40
CA ARG A 55 -6.07 -9.43 9.80
C ARG A 55 -5.42 -8.36 10.66
N CYS A 56 -6.20 -7.88 11.62
CA CYS A 56 -5.67 -7.00 12.66
C CYS A 56 -5.85 -7.70 14.00
N VAL A 57 -4.82 -7.65 14.83
CA VAL A 57 -4.91 -8.22 16.17
C VAL A 57 -6.01 -7.50 16.95
N GLY A 58 -6.94 -8.27 17.50
CA GLY A 58 -8.05 -7.73 18.29
C GLY A 58 -9.14 -7.07 17.51
N ARG A 59 -9.15 -7.21 16.18
CA ARG A 59 -10.17 -6.64 15.31
C ARG A 59 -10.68 -7.67 14.33
N GLU A 60 -11.82 -7.35 13.73
CA GLU A 60 -12.37 -8.21 12.69
C GLU A 60 -11.45 -8.24 11.47
N ASN A 61 -11.44 -9.36 10.80
CA ASN A 61 -10.76 -9.48 9.53
C ASN A 61 -11.47 -8.62 8.50
N GLY A 62 -10.72 -8.07 7.58
CA GLY A 62 -11.27 -7.24 6.53
C GLY A 62 -10.67 -7.56 5.19
N ILE A 63 -11.15 -6.86 4.18
CA ILE A 63 -10.64 -6.96 2.82
C ILE A 63 -10.23 -5.57 2.37
N LEU A 64 -9.01 -5.46 1.88
CA LEU A 64 -8.53 -4.22 1.28
C LEU A 64 -8.64 -4.31 -0.23
N TYR A 65 -9.08 -3.21 -0.82
CA TYR A 65 -8.96 -3.03 -2.27
C TYR A 65 -7.55 -2.57 -2.55
N ALA A 66 -6.80 -3.31 -3.35
CA ALA A 66 -5.42 -2.99 -3.66
C ALA A 66 -5.27 -2.58 -5.11
N LEU A 67 -4.46 -1.55 -5.34
CA LEU A 67 -4.21 -1.00 -6.66
C LEU A 67 -2.71 -0.97 -6.92
N TRP A 68 -2.34 -1.04 -8.21
CA TRP A 68 -0.98 -0.73 -8.62
C TRP A 68 -0.79 0.77 -8.60
N ILE A 69 0.18 1.21 -7.80
CA ILE A 69 0.62 2.61 -7.78
C ILE A 69 1.90 2.69 -8.59
N GLU A 70 1.90 3.52 -9.61
CA GLU A 70 3.02 3.61 -10.54
C GLU A 70 4.03 4.67 -10.14
N ASN A 71 5.28 4.45 -10.52
CA ASN A 71 6.37 5.42 -10.36
C ASN A 71 6.55 5.84 -8.91
N VAL A 72 6.88 4.87 -8.06
CA VAL A 72 7.08 5.09 -6.64
C VAL A 72 8.56 5.27 -6.35
N GLU A 73 8.88 6.29 -5.56
CA GLU A 73 10.23 6.49 -5.08
C GLU A 73 10.24 6.35 -3.57
N LEU A 74 11.12 5.52 -3.05
CA LEU A 74 11.34 5.37 -1.62
C LEU A 74 12.66 5.98 -1.25
N SER A 75 12.63 6.96 -0.35
CA SER A 75 13.83 7.62 0.16
C SER A 75 13.92 7.40 1.66
N GLY A 76 15.10 7.08 2.14
CA GLY A 76 15.32 6.96 3.57
C GLY A 76 15.41 8.33 4.23
N ALA A 77 15.03 8.38 5.51
CA ALA A 77 15.13 9.60 6.30
C ALA A 77 16.59 10.05 6.50
N ASP A 78 17.52 9.11 6.32
CA ASP A 78 18.94 9.36 6.47
C ASP A 78 19.61 9.96 5.24
N GLY A 79 18.85 10.20 4.18
CA GLY A 79 19.39 10.76 2.95
C GLY A 79 20.11 9.76 2.06
N GLY A 80 19.90 8.47 2.29
CA GLY A 80 20.47 7.44 1.42
C GLY A 80 19.91 7.49 0.01
N LYS A 81 20.48 6.67 -0.86
CA LYS A 81 20.03 6.63 -2.25
C LYS A 81 18.56 6.24 -2.34
N PRO A 82 17.76 6.98 -3.09
CA PRO A 82 16.36 6.59 -3.29
C PRO A 82 16.27 5.30 -4.11
N LYS A 83 15.22 4.55 -3.86
CA LYS A 83 14.90 3.34 -4.60
C LYS A 83 13.66 3.58 -5.42
N TYR A 84 13.69 3.24 -6.70
CA TYR A 84 12.59 3.49 -7.60
C TYR A 84 11.88 2.21 -7.96
N PHE A 85 10.57 2.27 -8.00
CA PHE A 85 9.72 1.16 -8.39
C PHE A 85 8.84 1.59 -9.53
N LYS A 86 8.79 0.76 -10.56
CA LYS A 86 7.89 1.03 -11.67
C LYS A 86 6.44 0.99 -11.20
N ARG A 87 6.14 0.07 -10.31
CA ARG A 87 4.83 -0.02 -9.68
C ARG A 87 4.93 -0.78 -8.37
N MET A 88 3.97 -0.53 -7.51
CA MET A 88 3.92 -1.12 -6.18
C MET A 88 2.45 -1.40 -5.84
N LEU A 89 2.16 -2.60 -5.35
CA LEU A 89 0.78 -2.96 -5.02
C LEU A 89 0.45 -2.46 -3.62
N MET A 90 -0.57 -1.62 -3.53
CA MET A 90 -0.94 -0.97 -2.27
C MET A 90 -2.42 -1.17 -1.98
N GLY A 91 -2.72 -1.66 -0.78
CA GLY A 91 -4.09 -1.76 -0.30
C GLY A 91 -4.56 -0.41 0.24
N LEU A 92 -5.78 -0.04 -0.09
CA LEU A 92 -6.34 1.24 0.34
C LEU A 92 -7.02 1.08 1.69
N TYR A 93 -6.52 1.79 2.68
CA TYR A 93 -7.06 1.75 4.03
C TYR A 93 -8.08 2.87 4.21
N PRO A 94 -9.28 2.58 4.75
CA PRO A 94 -10.36 3.55 4.82
C PRO A 94 -10.30 4.49 6.02
N GLY A 95 -9.15 4.68 6.62
CA GLY A 95 -9.00 5.54 7.77
C GLY A 95 -7.58 6.04 7.90
N LEU A 96 -7.21 6.40 9.12
CA LEU A 96 -5.86 6.84 9.44
C LEU A 96 -5.06 5.65 9.95
N LEU A 97 -3.87 5.45 9.42
CA LEU A 97 -2.99 4.37 9.86
C LEU A 97 -2.29 4.75 11.17
N SER A 98 -2.02 6.02 11.36
CA SER A 98 -1.39 6.53 12.57
C SER A 98 -2.27 7.62 13.17
N GLY A 99 -2.58 7.49 14.45
CA GLY A 99 -3.44 8.46 15.14
C GLY A 99 -2.80 9.84 15.22
N GLY A 100 -1.48 9.92 15.21
CA GLY A 100 -0.77 11.20 15.27
C GLY A 100 -0.33 11.72 13.92
N GLY A 101 -0.71 11.07 12.83
CA GLY A 101 -0.30 11.49 11.49
C GLY A 101 1.17 11.23 11.21
N GLU A 102 1.79 10.32 11.93
CA GLU A 102 3.22 10.06 11.82
C GLU A 102 3.57 9.38 10.51
N TYR A 103 2.67 8.55 9.99
CA TYR A 103 2.84 7.92 8.69
C TYR A 103 1.47 7.67 8.07
N GLN A 104 1.46 7.58 6.75
CA GLN A 104 0.25 7.35 5.97
C GLN A 104 0.37 6.11 5.09
N VAL A 105 1.51 5.46 5.12
CA VAL A 105 1.81 4.29 4.30
C VAL A 105 2.51 3.26 5.18
N ILE A 106 2.14 1.99 5.02
CA ILE A 106 2.88 0.89 5.63
C ILE A 106 3.51 0.10 4.49
N LEU A 107 4.82 -0.05 4.55
CA LEU A 107 5.58 -0.73 3.52
C LEU A 107 5.77 -2.20 3.88
N HIS A 108 5.70 -3.05 2.87
CA HIS A 108 6.03 -4.46 3.02
C HIS A 108 7.56 -4.60 3.02
N PRO A 109 8.13 -5.44 3.90
CA PRO A 109 9.59 -5.59 3.94
C PRO A 109 10.19 -6.05 2.63
N ASP A 110 9.45 -6.82 1.84
CA ASP A 110 9.97 -7.31 0.56
C ASP A 110 10.20 -6.18 -0.46
N PHE A 111 9.61 -5.00 -0.24
CA PHE A 111 9.89 -3.87 -1.11
C PHE A 111 11.35 -3.42 -1.04
N LEU A 112 12.02 -3.73 0.06
CA LEU A 112 13.43 -3.39 0.22
C LEU A 112 14.34 -4.54 -0.19
N THR A 113 13.76 -5.67 -0.59
CA THR A 113 14.52 -6.82 -1.04
C THR A 113 14.87 -6.64 -2.52
N GLU A 114 16.11 -6.94 -2.88
CA GLU A 114 16.57 -6.83 -4.25
C GLU A 114 15.74 -7.69 -5.20
N GLY A 115 15.42 -7.14 -6.37
CA GLY A 115 14.67 -7.84 -7.39
C GLY A 115 13.17 -7.73 -7.27
N VAL A 116 12.64 -7.31 -6.14
CA VAL A 116 11.20 -7.10 -5.94
C VAL A 116 10.88 -5.65 -6.30
N GLY A 117 9.90 -5.46 -7.18
CA GLY A 117 9.47 -4.11 -7.56
C GLY A 117 10.39 -3.38 -8.51
N SER A 118 11.55 -3.90 -8.82
CA SER A 118 12.46 -3.29 -9.78
C SER A 118 12.18 -3.73 -11.22
N LYS A 119 11.18 -4.52 -11.39
CA LYS A 119 10.81 -5.08 -12.70
C LYS A 119 9.62 -4.40 -13.31
#